data_b212eb6540949bf7ea07132945095b3d
#
_entry.id   b212eb6540949bf7ea07132945095b3d
#
_cell.length_a   1.000
_cell.length_b   1.000
_cell.length_c   1.000
_cell.angle_alpha   90.00
_cell.angle_beta   90.00
_cell.angle_gamma   90.00
#
_symmetry.space_group_name_H-M   'P 1'
#
loop_
_entity.id
_entity.type
_entity.pdbx_description
1 polymer ?
#
loop_
_entity_poly.entity_id
_entity_poly.type
_entity_poly.pdbx_seq_one_letter_code
_entity_poly.pdbx_strand_id
1 'polypeptide(L)'
;EAFKKSGYELWHANKAGRDNLRKGIKPPQSGMWAGSGKRFNKCANDIDWQIECDWVGLMCPAMPMTATQISDRVGHVMNYGDGVYGGHYVSTMIALAFECNDVHKIVSQAIESMPRKSHYYRIIKDVIDFHDKNPDDFKACWSFINDKYLETAVDCNAEDGSFNIAASFNGAFITIGL
;
A
#
# COMPACT_ATOMS: atom_id res chain seq x y z
N GLU A 1 1.18 3.84 -21.99
CA GLU A 1 0.27 4.19 -23.08
C GLU A 1 -1.10 3.49 -22.94
N ALA A 2 -1.16 2.18 -22.67
CA ALA A 2 -2.44 1.46 -22.50
C ALA A 2 -3.27 2.04 -21.35
N PHE A 3 -2.67 2.22 -20.17
CA PHE A 3 -3.33 2.82 -19.01
C PHE A 3 -3.85 4.24 -19.30
N LYS A 4 -3.05 5.07 -19.97
CA LYS A 4 -3.43 6.43 -20.35
C LYS A 4 -4.63 6.46 -21.32
N LYS A 5 -4.68 5.52 -22.26
CA LYS A 5 -5.70 5.48 -23.35
C LYS A 5 -6.96 4.68 -22.98
N SER A 6 -6.93 3.90 -21.88
CA SER A 6 -8.06 3.05 -21.50
C SER A 6 -9.36 3.86 -21.35
N GLY A 7 -10.45 3.26 -21.77
CA GLY A 7 -11.80 3.85 -21.70
C GLY A 7 -12.65 3.34 -20.55
N TYR A 8 -12.16 2.33 -19.81
CA TYR A 8 -12.87 1.78 -18.64
C TYR A 8 -12.82 2.73 -17.44
N GLU A 9 -13.79 2.60 -16.56
CA GLU A 9 -13.80 3.36 -15.31
C GLU A 9 -12.62 2.99 -14.42
N LEU A 10 -12.08 4.00 -13.78
CA LEU A 10 -11.05 3.88 -12.75
C LEU A 10 -11.44 4.75 -11.57
N TRP A 11 -11.03 4.33 -10.38
CA TRP A 11 -11.32 5.03 -9.15
C TRP A 11 -10.05 5.59 -8.51
N HIS A 12 -10.22 6.51 -7.59
CA HIS A 12 -9.21 6.99 -6.65
C HIS A 12 -7.84 7.29 -7.29
N ALA A 13 -6.78 6.68 -6.81
CA ALA A 13 -5.42 6.95 -7.28
C ALA A 13 -5.22 6.57 -8.75
N ASN A 14 -5.81 5.49 -9.21
CA ASN A 14 -5.81 5.06 -10.60
C ASN A 14 -6.41 6.12 -11.53
N LYS A 15 -7.59 6.65 -11.16
CA LYS A 15 -8.26 7.69 -11.94
C LYS A 15 -7.41 8.96 -11.96
N ALA A 16 -6.94 9.42 -10.81
CA ALA A 16 -6.13 10.62 -10.71
C ALA A 16 -4.81 10.48 -11.47
N GLY A 17 -4.13 9.35 -11.36
CA GLY A 17 -2.90 9.05 -12.11
C GLY A 17 -3.13 9.08 -13.62
N ARG A 18 -4.19 8.40 -14.11
CA ARG A 18 -4.55 8.43 -15.55
C ARG A 18 -4.87 9.84 -16.05
N ASP A 19 -5.65 10.60 -15.29
CA ASP A 19 -6.02 11.96 -15.68
C ASP A 19 -4.79 12.89 -15.71
N ASN A 20 -3.84 12.70 -14.79
CA ASN A 20 -2.56 13.39 -14.80
C ASN A 20 -1.70 13.03 -16.01
N LEU A 21 -1.61 11.74 -16.35
CA LEU A 21 -0.91 11.30 -17.57
C LEU A 21 -1.51 11.89 -18.84
N ARG A 22 -2.85 12.01 -18.92
CA ARG A 22 -3.54 12.66 -20.04
C ARG A 22 -3.18 14.14 -20.17
N LYS A 23 -2.93 14.80 -19.05
CA LYS A 23 -2.46 16.20 -18.98
C LYS A 23 -0.94 16.35 -19.23
N GLY A 24 -0.24 15.26 -19.52
CA GLY A 24 1.21 15.26 -19.75
C GLY A 24 2.07 15.22 -18.49
N ILE A 25 1.48 15.07 -17.32
CA ILE A 25 2.22 14.91 -16.05
C ILE A 25 2.75 13.47 -16.00
N LYS A 26 4.07 13.31 -15.91
CA LYS A 26 4.76 12.01 -15.94
C LYS A 26 4.96 11.44 -14.53
N PRO A 27 5.14 10.10 -14.38
CA PRO A 27 5.64 9.54 -13.14
C PRO A 27 7.01 10.10 -12.74
N PRO A 28 7.31 10.26 -11.44
CA PRO A 28 6.44 9.96 -10.30
C PRO A 28 5.39 11.04 -10.00
N GLN A 29 5.44 12.21 -10.65
CA GLN A 29 4.54 13.33 -10.34
C GLN A 29 3.06 12.98 -10.60
N SER A 30 2.75 12.06 -11.53
CA SER A 30 1.37 11.63 -11.80
C SER A 30 0.70 10.97 -10.58
N GLY A 31 1.46 10.26 -9.74
CA GLY A 31 1.00 9.63 -8.51
C GLY A 31 1.20 10.48 -7.27
N MET A 32 1.95 11.58 -7.34
CA MET A 32 2.53 12.29 -6.22
C MET A 32 1.63 13.42 -5.71
N TRP A 33 1.67 13.67 -4.40
CA TRP A 33 1.29 14.96 -3.85
C TRP A 33 2.25 16.03 -4.34
N ALA A 34 1.74 17.11 -4.91
CA ALA A 34 2.62 18.21 -5.29
C ALA A 34 3.08 19.01 -4.06
N GLY A 35 4.36 19.28 -3.99
CA GLY A 35 4.87 20.41 -3.21
C GLY A 35 4.21 21.73 -3.66
N SER A 36 4.25 22.76 -2.84
CA SER A 36 3.69 24.10 -3.14
C SER A 36 2.17 24.21 -3.30
N GLY A 37 1.37 23.39 -2.61
CA GLY A 37 -0.08 23.56 -2.52
C GLY A 37 -0.89 23.02 -3.70
N LYS A 38 -0.26 22.52 -4.76
CA LYS A 38 -0.95 21.81 -5.85
C LYS A 38 -0.88 20.31 -5.61
N ARG A 39 -2.04 19.68 -5.43
CA ARG A 39 -2.16 18.22 -5.36
C ARG A 39 -2.29 17.68 -6.76
N PHE A 40 -1.30 16.98 -7.28
CA PHE A 40 -1.44 16.25 -8.53
C PHE A 40 -2.36 15.03 -8.34
N ASN A 41 -2.16 14.29 -7.25
CA ASN A 41 -3.00 13.16 -6.90
C ASN A 41 -3.40 13.24 -5.41
N LYS A 42 -4.65 13.61 -5.14
CA LYS A 42 -5.20 13.68 -3.77
C LYS A 42 -5.33 12.29 -3.12
N CYS A 43 -5.36 11.24 -3.94
CA CYS A 43 -5.53 9.85 -3.53
C CYS A 43 -4.20 9.07 -3.50
N ALA A 44 -3.07 9.78 -3.37
CA ALA A 44 -1.73 9.18 -3.47
C ALA A 44 -1.48 8.00 -2.51
N ASN A 45 -2.07 8.04 -1.30
CA ASN A 45 -1.92 7.01 -0.28
C ASN A 45 -3.06 5.97 -0.25
N ASP A 46 -3.97 6.00 -1.24
CA ASP A 46 -5.04 5.04 -1.33
C ASP A 46 -4.54 3.64 -1.71
N ILE A 47 -5.38 2.65 -1.51
CA ILE A 47 -5.09 1.22 -1.60
C ILE A 47 -4.74 0.72 -3.02
N ASP A 48 -4.97 1.51 -4.06
CA ASP A 48 -4.97 1.04 -5.46
C ASP A 48 -3.75 0.18 -5.82
N TRP A 49 -2.54 0.69 -5.66
CA TRP A 49 -1.34 -0.09 -5.98
C TRP A 49 -1.14 -1.30 -5.07
N GLN A 50 -1.56 -1.21 -3.81
CA GLN A 50 -1.47 -2.32 -2.87
C GLN A 50 -2.26 -3.54 -3.33
N ILE A 51 -3.44 -3.34 -3.93
CA ILE A 51 -4.30 -4.44 -4.41
C ILE A 51 -4.01 -4.87 -5.85
N GLU A 52 -3.13 -4.16 -6.55
CA GLU A 52 -2.78 -4.43 -7.94
C GLU A 52 -1.38 -5.02 -8.11
N CYS A 53 -0.56 -5.06 -7.06
CA CYS A 53 0.86 -5.40 -7.16
C CYS A 53 1.18 -6.89 -7.02
N ASP A 54 0.22 -7.77 -6.83
CA ASP A 54 0.41 -9.22 -6.60
C ASP A 54 1.28 -9.87 -7.67
N TRP A 55 1.05 -9.51 -8.94
CA TRP A 55 1.80 -10.04 -10.07
C TRP A 55 3.30 -9.74 -9.97
N VAL A 56 3.70 -8.64 -9.30
CA VAL A 56 5.12 -8.31 -9.11
C VAL A 56 5.80 -9.36 -8.23
N GLY A 57 5.16 -9.73 -7.11
CA GLY A 57 5.65 -10.78 -6.23
C GLY A 57 5.70 -12.15 -6.94
N LEU A 58 4.66 -12.48 -7.71
CA LEU A 58 4.58 -13.72 -8.48
C LEU A 58 5.66 -13.81 -9.57
N MET A 59 6.07 -12.70 -10.16
CA MET A 59 7.16 -12.65 -11.14
C MET A 59 8.56 -12.69 -10.53
N CYS A 60 8.68 -12.52 -9.22
CA CYS A 60 9.95 -12.44 -8.49
C CYS A 60 10.04 -13.48 -7.37
N PRO A 61 9.85 -14.81 -7.65
CA PRO A 61 9.89 -15.85 -6.63
C PRO A 61 11.24 -15.82 -5.90
N ALA A 62 11.21 -15.76 -4.56
CA ALA A 62 12.39 -15.70 -3.70
C ALA A 62 13.34 -14.49 -3.98
N MET A 63 12.83 -13.44 -4.64
CA MET A 63 13.60 -12.23 -4.96
C MET A 63 12.93 -10.96 -4.39
N PRO A 64 12.79 -10.82 -3.06
CA PRO A 64 12.03 -9.73 -2.44
C PRO A 64 12.55 -8.33 -2.79
N MET A 65 13.86 -8.14 -2.89
CA MET A 65 14.44 -6.86 -3.29
C MET A 65 14.09 -6.47 -4.73
N THR A 66 14.07 -7.44 -5.64
CA THR A 66 13.68 -7.20 -7.04
C THR A 66 12.20 -6.86 -7.11
N ALA A 67 11.36 -7.58 -6.37
CA ALA A 67 9.93 -7.28 -6.25
C ALA A 67 9.70 -5.85 -5.76
N THR A 68 10.37 -5.43 -4.68
CA THR A 68 10.29 -4.06 -4.16
C THR A 68 10.69 -3.01 -5.20
N GLN A 69 11.79 -3.23 -5.95
CA GLN A 69 12.26 -2.29 -6.98
C GLN A 69 11.28 -2.15 -8.16
N ILE A 70 10.67 -3.24 -8.60
CA ILE A 70 9.66 -3.21 -9.66
C ILE A 70 8.40 -2.52 -9.15
N SER A 71 7.95 -2.90 -7.94
CA SER A 71 6.80 -2.30 -7.26
C SER A 71 6.95 -0.78 -7.13
N ASP A 72 8.14 -0.29 -6.74
CA ASP A 72 8.44 1.14 -6.64
C ASP A 72 8.21 1.86 -7.96
N ARG A 73 8.77 1.34 -9.04
CA ARG A 73 8.68 1.97 -10.37
C ARG A 73 7.25 2.02 -10.89
N VAL A 74 6.50 0.95 -10.74
CA VAL A 74 5.13 0.85 -11.28
C VAL A 74 4.15 1.61 -10.41
N GLY A 75 4.25 1.49 -9.09
CA GLY A 75 3.37 2.16 -8.13
C GLY A 75 3.37 3.67 -8.28
N HIS A 76 4.52 4.27 -8.61
CA HIS A 76 4.64 5.71 -8.83
C HIS A 76 3.89 6.25 -10.07
N VAL A 77 3.27 5.41 -10.87
CA VAL A 77 2.36 5.86 -11.94
C VAL A 77 1.09 6.47 -11.35
N MET A 78 0.57 5.89 -10.26
CA MET A 78 -0.73 6.25 -9.68
C MET A 78 -0.70 6.56 -8.18
N ASN A 79 0.26 6.05 -7.42
CA ASN A 79 0.37 6.24 -5.99
C ASN A 79 1.69 6.92 -5.60
N TYR A 80 1.80 7.33 -4.35
CA TYR A 80 3.01 7.86 -3.71
C TYR A 80 2.96 7.60 -2.20
N GLY A 81 4.11 7.68 -1.51
CA GLY A 81 4.14 7.48 -0.06
C GLY A 81 3.57 6.14 0.38
N ASP A 82 2.67 6.15 1.36
CA ASP A 82 2.09 4.92 1.91
C ASP A 82 1.34 4.08 0.88
N GLY A 83 0.76 4.68 -0.17
CA GLY A 83 0.15 3.94 -1.26
C GLY A 83 1.15 3.09 -2.05
N VAL A 84 2.38 3.58 -2.25
CA VAL A 84 3.47 2.80 -2.87
C VAL A 84 4.04 1.78 -1.89
N TYR A 85 4.17 2.13 -0.61
CA TYR A 85 4.68 1.23 0.42
C TYR A 85 3.76 0.01 0.62
N GLY A 86 2.45 0.17 0.45
CA GLY A 86 1.51 -0.95 0.43
C GLY A 86 1.86 -1.97 -0.66
N GLY A 87 2.17 -1.50 -1.86
CA GLY A 87 2.63 -2.37 -2.94
C GLY A 87 3.99 -3.03 -2.66
N HIS A 88 4.94 -2.29 -2.04
CA HIS A 88 6.21 -2.88 -1.60
C HIS A 88 5.96 -4.05 -0.63
N TYR A 89 5.13 -3.81 0.38
CA TYR A 89 4.82 -4.80 1.42
C TYR A 89 4.20 -6.06 0.84
N VAL A 90 3.12 -5.93 0.07
CA VAL A 90 2.41 -7.08 -0.51
C VAL A 90 3.27 -7.84 -1.51
N SER A 91 3.92 -7.15 -2.46
CA SER A 91 4.77 -7.82 -3.44
C SER A 91 5.97 -8.51 -2.80
N THR A 92 6.53 -7.95 -1.72
CA THR A 92 7.62 -8.57 -0.96
C THR A 92 7.15 -9.80 -0.20
N MET A 93 5.97 -9.76 0.45
CA MET A 93 5.39 -10.94 1.11
C MET A 93 5.19 -12.09 0.12
N ILE A 94 4.62 -11.82 -1.04
CA ILE A 94 4.39 -12.83 -2.07
C ILE A 94 5.73 -13.43 -2.55
N ALA A 95 6.74 -12.59 -2.81
CA ALA A 95 8.06 -13.08 -3.23
C ALA A 95 8.71 -13.98 -2.16
N LEU A 96 8.60 -13.63 -0.88
CA LEU A 96 9.12 -14.42 0.24
C LEU A 96 8.36 -15.74 0.42
N ALA A 97 7.06 -15.78 0.15
CA ALA A 97 6.22 -16.97 0.31
C ALA A 97 6.63 -18.15 -0.61
N PHE A 98 7.45 -17.90 -1.64
CA PHE A 98 8.01 -18.99 -2.48
C PHE A 98 9.09 -19.81 -1.77
N GLU A 99 9.72 -19.29 -0.71
CA GLU A 99 10.80 -19.97 0.01
C GLU A 99 10.56 -20.11 1.52
N CYS A 100 9.51 -19.47 2.06
CA CYS A 100 9.18 -19.46 3.46
C CYS A 100 7.70 -19.77 3.69
N ASN A 101 7.40 -20.73 4.59
CA ASN A 101 6.04 -21.10 4.98
C ASN A 101 5.63 -20.49 6.34
N ASP A 102 6.51 -19.76 6.98
CA ASP A 102 6.27 -19.11 8.26
C ASP A 102 5.72 -17.69 8.00
N VAL A 103 4.42 -17.51 8.19
CA VAL A 103 3.72 -16.26 7.91
C VAL A 103 4.27 -15.11 8.76
N HIS A 104 4.51 -15.34 10.06
CA HIS A 104 5.06 -14.33 10.95
C HIS A 104 6.45 -13.85 10.48
N LYS A 105 7.29 -14.76 10.02
CA LYS A 105 8.59 -14.44 9.43
C LYS A 105 8.46 -13.68 8.12
N ILE A 106 7.55 -14.06 7.24
CA ILE A 106 7.27 -13.35 5.98
C ILE A 106 6.88 -11.91 6.27
N VAL A 107 5.90 -11.69 7.14
CA VAL A 107 5.39 -10.36 7.53
C VAL A 107 6.52 -9.52 8.14
N SER A 108 7.29 -10.09 9.07
CA SER A 108 8.39 -9.40 9.76
C SER A 108 9.56 -9.03 8.84
N GLN A 109 9.77 -9.78 7.76
CA GLN A 109 10.76 -9.44 6.74
C GLN A 109 10.20 -8.43 5.72
N ALA A 110 8.95 -8.59 5.31
CA ALA A 110 8.34 -7.72 4.32
C ALA A 110 8.22 -6.27 4.79
N ILE A 111 8.01 -6.03 6.08
CA ILE A 111 7.95 -4.67 6.64
C ILE A 111 9.23 -3.86 6.39
N GLU A 112 10.40 -4.51 6.27
CA GLU A 112 11.66 -3.84 6.00
C GLU A 112 11.80 -3.34 4.55
N SER A 113 10.84 -3.64 3.67
CA SER A 113 10.79 -3.11 2.30
C SER A 113 10.40 -1.63 2.23
N MET A 114 10.02 -1.03 3.34
CA MET A 114 9.56 0.36 3.40
C MET A 114 10.30 1.18 4.48
N PRO A 115 10.26 2.53 4.39
CA PRO A 115 10.92 3.37 5.37
C PRO A 115 10.33 3.22 6.78
N ARG A 116 11.17 2.96 7.77
CA ARG A 116 10.75 2.78 9.19
C ARG A 116 10.01 3.98 9.79
N LYS A 117 10.13 5.17 9.20
CA LYS A 117 9.44 6.39 9.64
C LYS A 117 8.09 6.60 8.94
N SER A 118 7.75 5.77 7.94
CA SER A 118 6.45 5.86 7.27
C SER A 118 5.31 5.55 8.23
N HIS A 119 4.13 6.06 7.93
CA HIS A 119 2.93 5.76 8.68
C HIS A 119 2.55 4.28 8.50
N TYR A 120 2.69 3.76 7.28
CA TYR A 120 2.47 2.36 6.95
C TYR A 120 3.34 1.41 7.81
N TYR A 121 4.67 1.66 7.87
CA TYR A 121 5.56 0.85 8.72
C TYR A 121 5.09 0.79 10.17
N ARG A 122 4.73 1.94 10.75
CA ARG A 122 4.33 2.03 12.15
C ARG A 122 3.07 1.23 12.45
N ILE A 123 2.07 1.30 11.55
CA ILE A 123 0.82 0.54 11.72
C ILE A 123 1.10 -0.97 11.67
N ILE A 124 1.84 -1.45 10.67
CA ILE A 124 2.17 -2.88 10.57
C ILE A 124 3.02 -3.34 11.75
N LYS A 125 3.98 -2.52 12.19
CA LYS A 125 4.80 -2.84 13.37
C LYS A 125 3.95 -3.00 14.64
N ASP A 126 2.94 -2.17 14.82
CA ASP A 126 2.02 -2.29 15.93
C ASP A 126 1.16 -3.57 15.86
N VAL A 127 0.77 -4.02 14.67
CA VAL A 127 0.10 -5.33 14.50
C VAL A 127 1.02 -6.46 14.92
N ILE A 128 2.27 -6.47 14.45
CA ILE A 128 3.26 -7.48 14.80
C ILE A 128 3.51 -7.47 16.31
N ASP A 129 3.75 -6.30 16.90
CA ASP A 129 4.03 -6.17 18.34
C ASP A 129 2.83 -6.57 19.22
N PHE A 130 1.60 -6.40 18.72
CA PHE A 130 0.40 -6.86 19.40
C PHE A 130 0.29 -8.38 19.33
N HIS A 131 0.47 -8.96 18.14
CA HIS A 131 0.44 -10.41 17.94
C HIS A 131 1.50 -11.14 18.80
N ASP A 132 2.71 -10.61 18.86
CA ASP A 132 3.79 -11.20 19.69
C ASP A 132 3.41 -11.32 21.17
N LYS A 133 2.52 -10.47 21.66
CA LYS A 133 2.04 -10.46 23.05
C LYS A 133 0.72 -11.21 23.24
N ASN A 134 -0.11 -11.26 22.22
CA ASN A 134 -1.48 -11.77 22.24
C ASN A 134 -1.79 -12.54 20.94
N PRO A 135 -1.14 -13.67 20.66
CA PRO A 135 -1.19 -14.33 19.35
C PRO A 135 -2.58 -14.86 18.96
N ASP A 136 -3.44 -15.13 19.94
CA ASP A 136 -4.76 -15.73 19.70
C ASP A 136 -5.91 -14.71 19.65
N ASP A 137 -5.63 -13.42 19.83
CA ASP A 137 -6.69 -12.40 19.93
C ASP A 137 -6.65 -11.38 18.77
N PHE A 138 -6.95 -11.86 17.57
CA PHE A 138 -7.03 -11.00 16.38
C PHE A 138 -8.12 -9.92 16.49
N LYS A 139 -9.20 -10.17 17.25
CA LYS A 139 -10.29 -9.19 17.44
C LYS A 139 -9.85 -8.01 18.29
N ALA A 140 -9.10 -8.27 19.37
CA ALA A 140 -8.53 -7.21 20.18
C ALA A 140 -7.44 -6.45 19.38
N CYS A 141 -6.66 -7.14 18.56
CA CYS A 141 -5.71 -6.49 17.65
C CYS A 141 -6.42 -5.55 16.67
N TRP A 142 -7.50 -6.02 16.04
CA TRP A 142 -8.33 -5.21 15.17
C TRP A 142 -8.87 -3.96 15.87
N SER A 143 -9.45 -4.11 17.07
CA SER A 143 -9.97 -2.97 17.85
C SER A 143 -8.85 -1.99 18.20
N PHE A 144 -7.70 -2.48 18.66
CA PHE A 144 -6.55 -1.65 18.98
C PHE A 144 -6.08 -0.82 17.78
N ILE A 145 -5.95 -1.42 16.60
CA ILE A 145 -5.54 -0.73 15.38
C ILE A 145 -6.60 0.27 14.94
N ASN A 146 -7.88 -0.12 14.97
CA ASN A 146 -8.98 0.76 14.63
C ASN A 146 -9.02 2.00 15.53
N ASP A 147 -8.98 1.84 16.84
CA ASP A 147 -9.06 2.93 17.80
C ASP A 147 -7.86 3.87 17.69
N LYS A 148 -6.68 3.33 17.40
CA LYS A 148 -5.44 4.11 17.33
C LYS A 148 -5.27 4.87 16.01
N TYR A 149 -5.74 4.29 14.90
CA TYR A 149 -5.34 4.77 13.57
C TYR A 149 -6.48 5.18 12.66
N LEU A 150 -7.74 4.93 13.00
CA LEU A 150 -8.89 5.27 12.14
C LEU A 150 -8.87 6.74 11.69
N GLU A 151 -8.56 7.66 12.59
CA GLU A 151 -8.54 9.10 12.30
C GLU A 151 -7.26 9.57 11.62
N THR A 152 -6.15 8.86 11.80
CA THR A 152 -4.82 9.26 11.30
C THR A 152 -4.42 8.59 9.99
N ALA A 153 -4.96 7.40 9.72
CA ALA A 153 -4.81 6.71 8.45
C ALA A 153 -5.85 7.22 7.44
N VAL A 154 -6.00 8.53 7.37
CA VAL A 154 -6.99 9.18 6.51
C VAL A 154 -6.30 9.60 5.22
N ASP A 155 -6.98 9.32 4.12
CA ASP A 155 -6.60 9.84 2.84
C ASP A 155 -7.82 10.22 2.00
N CYS A 156 -7.82 9.90 0.73
CA CYS A 156 -8.97 10.13 -0.12
C CYS A 156 -10.10 9.20 0.32
N ASN A 157 -10.86 9.60 1.33
CA ASN A 157 -12.07 8.89 1.69
C ASN A 157 -13.00 8.77 0.48
N ALA A 158 -13.70 7.66 0.35
CA ALA A 158 -14.84 7.59 -0.55
C ALA A 158 -15.67 8.86 -0.39
N GLU A 159 -16.16 9.42 -1.48
CA GLU A 159 -16.83 10.74 -1.47
C GLU A 159 -17.98 10.81 -0.46
N ASP A 160 -18.55 9.66 -0.10
CA ASP A 160 -19.62 9.49 0.91
C ASP A 160 -19.09 9.18 2.32
N GLY A 161 -17.78 9.04 2.52
CA GLY A 161 -17.19 8.70 3.81
C GLY A 161 -17.53 7.31 4.34
N SER A 162 -18.05 6.41 3.48
CA SER A 162 -18.59 5.12 3.89
C SER A 162 -17.53 4.10 4.34
N PHE A 163 -16.27 4.25 3.92
CA PHE A 163 -15.17 3.36 4.29
C PHE A 163 -13.80 4.05 4.11
N ASN A 164 -12.82 3.55 4.86
CA ASN A 164 -11.45 4.02 4.77
C ASN A 164 -10.67 3.20 3.73
N ILE A 165 -10.08 3.88 2.75
CA ILE A 165 -9.32 3.29 1.65
C ILE A 165 -7.82 3.59 1.72
N ALA A 166 -7.33 4.10 2.84
CA ALA A 166 -5.91 4.30 3.06
C ALA A 166 -5.15 2.97 2.99
N ALA A 167 -4.08 2.93 2.21
CA ALA A 167 -3.27 1.71 2.03
C ALA A 167 -2.75 1.17 3.36
N SER A 168 -2.23 2.04 4.24
CA SER A 168 -1.67 1.65 5.53
C SER A 168 -2.69 0.99 6.46
N PHE A 169 -3.92 1.51 6.52
CA PHE A 169 -4.98 0.96 7.36
C PHE A 169 -5.47 -0.40 6.87
N ASN A 170 -5.68 -0.51 5.55
CA ASN A 170 -6.06 -1.78 4.92
C ASN A 170 -4.92 -2.80 4.96
N GLY A 171 -3.67 -2.36 4.85
CA GLY A 171 -2.50 -3.23 5.03
C GLY A 171 -2.42 -3.84 6.44
N ALA A 172 -2.79 -3.07 7.47
CA ALA A 172 -2.89 -3.61 8.83
C ALA A 172 -3.95 -4.72 8.92
N PHE A 173 -5.11 -4.55 8.30
CA PHE A 173 -6.15 -5.57 8.30
C PHE A 173 -5.77 -6.83 7.52
N ILE A 174 -5.03 -6.70 6.42
CA ILE A 174 -4.41 -7.84 5.75
C ILE A 174 -3.50 -8.58 6.74
N THR A 175 -2.62 -7.86 7.44
CA THR A 175 -1.65 -8.44 8.37
C THR A 175 -2.32 -9.12 9.56
N ILE A 176 -3.42 -8.57 10.08
CA ILE A 176 -4.21 -9.19 11.17
C ILE A 176 -4.90 -10.48 10.70
N GLY A 177 -5.26 -10.56 9.41
CA GLY A 177 -5.92 -11.73 8.83
C GLY A 177 -5.00 -12.88 8.45
N LEU A 178 -3.69 -12.65 8.44
CA LEU A 178 -2.65 -13.65 8.17
C LEU A 178 -2.26 -14.41 9.42
#